data_9b3c6427f9448b9188f35393e726d445
#
_entry.id   9b3c6427f9448b9188f35393e726d445
#
_cell.length_a   1.000
_cell.length_b   1.000
_cell.length_c   1.000
_cell.angle_alpha   90.00
_cell.angle_beta   90.00
_cell.angle_gamma   90.00
#
_symmetry.space_group_name_H-M   'P 1'
#
loop_
_entity.id
_entity.type
_entity.pdbx_description
1 polymer ?
#
loop_
_entity_poly.entity_id
_entity_poly.type
_entity_poly.pdbx_seq_one_letter_code
_entity_poly.pdbx_strand_id
1 'polypeptide(L)'
;AVFGCGDHNWASTYQYVPRFIDEQLAEKGATRFSARGEGDVSGDFEGQLDEWKKSMWADAIKAFGLELNENADKERSTLSLQFVRGLGESPLARSYEASHASIAENRELQSADSDRSTRHIEIALPPDVEYQEGDHLGVLPKNSQTNVSRILHRFGLKGTDQVTLSASGRSAGHLPLGRPVSLHDLLSYSVEVQEAATRAQIRELAAFTVCPPHRRELEELSAEGVYQEQILKKRISMLDLLEKYEACDMPFERFLELLRPLKPRYYSISSSPRVNPRLASITVGVVRGPAWSGHGEYRGVASNDLAERQAGDDVVMFIRTPESRFQLPEDPETPIIMVGPGTGVAPFRGFLQAREVLKREGKTLGEAHLYFGCRNDRDFIYRDELEQFEKDGIVTVHTAFSRKEGMPKTYVQHVMADQADTLISILDRGGRLYVCGDGSKMAPDVEAALQKAYQSVHGTGEQEAQNWLRHLQGTGMYTKDVWAGI
;
A
#
# COMPACT_ATOMS: atom_id res chain seq x y z
N ALA A 1 -5.12 -2.67 29.26
CA ALA A 1 -4.36 -1.65 28.52
C ALA A 1 -4.55 -1.83 27.01
N VAL A 2 -4.75 -0.75 26.27
CA VAL A 2 -4.99 -0.78 24.83
C VAL A 2 -3.96 0.09 24.14
N PHE A 3 -3.32 -0.45 23.08
CA PHE A 3 -2.48 0.33 22.17
C PHE A 3 -3.05 0.24 20.75
N GLY A 4 -3.27 1.38 20.14
CA GLY A 4 -3.81 1.47 18.79
C GLY A 4 -2.75 1.74 17.76
N CYS A 5 -2.73 0.94 16.69
CA CYS A 5 -1.94 1.20 15.49
C CYS A 5 -2.83 1.87 14.45
N GLY A 6 -2.35 2.93 13.81
CA GLY A 6 -3.07 3.60 12.75
C GLY A 6 -2.14 4.41 11.87
N ASP A 7 -2.71 4.95 10.81
CA ASP A 7 -2.06 5.91 9.92
C ASP A 7 -2.96 7.16 9.90
N HIS A 8 -2.46 8.31 10.33
CA HIS A 8 -3.28 9.54 10.42
C HIS A 8 -3.70 10.07 9.04
N ASN A 9 -3.10 9.59 7.95
CA ASN A 9 -3.60 9.87 6.60
C ASN A 9 -5.02 9.31 6.37
N TRP A 10 -5.46 8.36 7.19
CA TRP A 10 -6.83 7.84 7.26
C TRP A 10 -7.65 8.60 8.32
N ALA A 11 -7.74 9.92 8.19
CA ALA A 11 -8.26 10.81 9.23
C ALA A 11 -9.62 10.40 9.84
N SER A 12 -10.53 9.84 9.04
CA SER A 12 -11.87 9.43 9.49
C SER A 12 -11.89 8.13 10.32
N THR A 13 -10.86 7.29 10.20
CA THR A 13 -10.78 5.99 10.87
C THR A 13 -9.58 5.88 11.81
N TYR A 14 -8.70 6.88 11.80
CA TYR A 14 -7.52 6.91 12.66
C TYR A 14 -7.91 6.72 14.13
N GLN A 15 -7.35 5.69 14.76
CA GLN A 15 -7.60 5.31 16.15
C GLN A 15 -9.08 5.05 16.53
N TYR A 16 -9.99 4.91 15.56
CA TYR A 16 -11.41 4.66 15.85
C TYR A 16 -11.61 3.32 16.58
N VAL A 17 -11.08 2.23 16.03
CA VAL A 17 -11.25 0.88 16.61
C VAL A 17 -10.56 0.74 17.96
N PRO A 18 -9.30 1.16 18.16
CA PRO A 18 -8.69 1.12 19.49
C PRO A 18 -9.43 1.95 20.54
N ARG A 19 -9.95 3.10 20.18
CA ARG A 19 -10.77 3.94 21.06
C ARG A 19 -12.06 3.23 21.43
N PHE A 20 -12.77 2.69 20.46
CA PHE A 20 -14.00 1.92 20.67
C PHE A 20 -13.77 0.72 21.57
N ILE A 21 -12.68 -0.06 21.36
CA ILE A 21 -12.34 -1.22 22.20
C ILE A 21 -12.08 -0.78 23.65
N ASP A 22 -11.31 0.28 23.85
CA ASP A 22 -10.96 0.80 25.18
C ASP A 22 -12.21 1.26 25.96
N GLU A 23 -13.14 1.95 25.28
CA GLU A 23 -14.41 2.40 25.82
C GLU A 23 -15.34 1.21 26.15
N GLN A 24 -15.48 0.25 25.25
CA GLN A 24 -16.31 -0.94 25.44
C GLN A 24 -15.80 -1.82 26.58
N LEU A 25 -14.49 -1.98 26.73
CA LEU A 25 -13.93 -2.72 27.87
C LEU A 25 -14.26 -2.03 29.17
N ALA A 26 -14.15 -0.70 29.26
CA ALA A 26 -14.50 0.06 30.44
C ALA A 26 -16.02 -0.03 30.78
N GLU A 27 -16.90 0.09 29.77
CA GLU A 27 -18.35 -0.08 29.93
C GLU A 27 -18.74 -1.49 30.44
N LYS A 28 -17.99 -2.52 30.03
CA LYS A 28 -18.19 -3.91 30.50
C LYS A 28 -17.54 -4.19 31.85
N GLY A 29 -16.99 -3.20 32.54
CA GLY A 29 -16.44 -3.33 33.88
C GLY A 29 -14.96 -3.71 33.94
N ALA A 30 -14.23 -3.65 32.85
CA ALA A 30 -12.77 -3.84 32.86
C ALA A 30 -12.08 -2.64 33.53
N THR A 31 -11.07 -2.91 34.35
CA THR A 31 -10.26 -1.87 35.00
C THR A 31 -9.06 -1.51 34.10
N ARG A 32 -9.03 -0.24 33.67
CA ARG A 32 -7.89 0.29 32.93
C ARG A 32 -6.74 0.56 33.91
N PHE A 33 -5.62 -0.14 33.75
CA PHE A 33 -4.43 0.05 34.58
C PHE A 33 -3.38 0.97 33.96
N SER A 34 -3.43 1.21 32.64
CA SER A 34 -2.56 2.14 31.95
C SER A 34 -3.34 2.94 30.89
N ALA A 35 -2.89 4.14 30.60
CA ALA A 35 -3.49 4.98 29.57
C ALA A 35 -3.43 4.31 28.19
N ARG A 36 -4.46 4.55 27.35
CA ARG A 36 -4.45 4.09 25.96
C ARG A 36 -3.33 4.78 25.18
N GLY A 37 -2.55 3.99 24.46
CA GLY A 37 -1.52 4.48 23.56
C GLY A 37 -1.99 4.58 22.11
N GLU A 38 -1.37 5.48 21.36
CA GLU A 38 -1.65 5.70 19.94
C GLU A 38 -0.33 5.65 19.17
N GLY A 39 -0.26 4.79 18.16
CA GLY A 39 0.87 4.66 17.25
C GLY A 39 0.47 5.04 15.84
N ASP A 40 1.24 5.94 15.23
CA ASP A 40 1.05 6.44 13.88
C ASP A 40 2.13 5.89 12.95
N VAL A 41 1.75 5.01 12.01
CA VAL A 41 2.70 4.37 11.07
C VAL A 41 3.24 5.34 10.01
N SER A 42 2.60 6.48 9.80
CA SER A 42 3.12 7.56 8.95
C SER A 42 4.06 8.52 9.68
N GLY A 43 4.19 8.35 11.00
CA GLY A 43 5.07 9.12 11.88
C GLY A 43 6.10 8.25 12.60
N ASP A 44 6.44 8.64 13.84
CA ASP A 44 7.38 7.91 14.70
C ASP A 44 6.68 6.80 15.49
N PHE A 45 6.09 5.84 14.79
CA PHE A 45 5.37 4.71 15.39
C PHE A 45 6.18 3.95 16.45
N GLU A 46 7.47 3.68 16.16
CA GLU A 46 8.32 2.91 17.09
C GLU A 46 8.61 3.68 18.38
N GLY A 47 8.90 4.98 18.27
CA GLY A 47 9.08 5.82 19.45
C GLY A 47 7.82 5.89 20.31
N GLN A 48 6.66 6.09 19.69
CA GLN A 48 5.36 6.13 20.36
C GLN A 48 5.04 4.78 21.06
N LEU A 49 5.30 3.66 20.37
CA LEU A 49 5.11 2.33 20.94
C LEU A 49 6.06 2.07 22.11
N ASP A 50 7.33 2.44 21.99
CA ASP A 50 8.33 2.23 23.04
C ASP A 50 8.05 3.08 24.28
N GLU A 51 7.63 4.33 24.12
CA GLU A 51 7.22 5.18 25.24
C GLU A 51 5.98 4.62 25.95
N TRP A 52 4.97 4.21 25.16
CA TRP A 52 3.78 3.58 25.74
C TRP A 52 4.12 2.28 26.45
N LYS A 53 4.94 1.41 25.89
CA LYS A 53 5.39 0.17 26.55
C LYS A 53 6.08 0.44 27.89
N LYS A 54 6.96 1.44 27.95
CA LYS A 54 7.64 1.83 29.19
C LYS A 54 6.63 2.25 30.26
N SER A 55 5.68 3.12 29.90
CA SER A 55 4.62 3.57 30.79
C SER A 55 3.72 2.41 31.21
N MET A 56 3.25 1.60 30.27
CA MET A 56 2.37 0.46 30.49
C MET A 56 3.00 -0.58 31.42
N TRP A 57 4.31 -0.89 31.25
CA TRP A 57 5.00 -1.81 32.13
C TRP A 57 5.16 -1.24 33.55
N ALA A 58 5.47 0.06 33.69
CA ALA A 58 5.54 0.71 34.99
C ALA A 58 4.19 0.65 35.72
N ASP A 59 3.10 0.92 34.99
CA ASP A 59 1.74 0.85 35.51
C ASP A 59 1.33 -0.59 35.88
N ALA A 60 1.70 -1.58 35.03
CA ALA A 60 1.43 -2.99 35.28
C ALA A 60 2.16 -3.51 36.53
N ILE A 61 3.43 -3.17 36.70
CA ILE A 61 4.20 -3.52 37.89
C ILE A 61 3.51 -2.99 39.12
N LYS A 62 3.06 -1.72 39.10
CA LYS A 62 2.33 -1.10 40.24
C LYS A 62 0.97 -1.72 40.47
N ALA A 63 0.20 -1.98 39.41
CA ALA A 63 -1.17 -2.48 39.49
C ALA A 63 -1.22 -3.94 39.94
N PHE A 64 -0.26 -4.77 39.55
CA PHE A 64 -0.28 -6.23 39.79
C PHE A 64 0.82 -6.71 40.75
N GLY A 65 1.62 -5.81 41.31
CA GLY A 65 2.69 -6.17 42.25
C GLY A 65 3.77 -7.08 41.60
N LEU A 66 4.12 -6.85 40.33
CA LEU A 66 5.06 -7.69 39.60
C LEU A 66 6.51 -7.38 40.00
N GLU A 67 7.36 -8.38 40.02
CA GLU A 67 8.81 -8.22 40.17
C GLU A 67 9.48 -8.29 38.80
N LEU A 68 10.40 -7.36 38.51
CA LEU A 68 11.17 -7.37 37.27
C LEU A 68 12.23 -8.48 37.30
N ASN A 69 12.20 -9.33 36.27
CA ASN A 69 13.30 -10.27 36.02
C ASN A 69 14.37 -9.59 35.16
N GLU A 70 15.42 -9.06 35.82
CA GLU A 70 16.52 -8.35 35.16
C GLU A 70 17.32 -9.23 34.16
N ASN A 71 17.11 -10.53 34.13
CA ASN A 71 17.79 -11.46 33.22
C ASN A 71 17.03 -11.74 31.92
N ALA A 72 15.79 -11.29 31.77
CA ALA A 72 14.96 -11.53 30.58
C ALA A 72 15.48 -10.77 29.32
N ASP A 73 16.22 -9.70 29.49
CA ASP A 73 16.80 -8.89 28.37
C ASP A 73 18.03 -9.52 27.71
N LYS A 74 18.54 -10.65 28.19
CA LYS A 74 19.79 -11.26 27.68
C LYS A 74 19.61 -12.25 26.54
N GLU A 75 18.39 -12.69 26.25
CA GLU A 75 18.14 -13.54 25.07
C GLU A 75 17.85 -12.67 23.83
N ARG A 76 18.83 -11.90 23.38
CA ARG A 76 18.77 -11.32 22.04
C ARG A 76 18.77 -12.46 21.02
N SER A 77 17.74 -12.51 20.16
CA SER A 77 17.73 -13.35 18.98
C SER A 77 18.99 -13.03 18.15
N THR A 78 19.82 -14.03 17.88
CA THR A 78 21.02 -13.85 17.05
C THR A 78 20.87 -14.62 15.75
N LEU A 79 21.06 -13.92 14.64
CA LEU A 79 21.21 -14.52 13.32
C LEU A 79 22.66 -14.97 13.16
N SER A 80 22.87 -16.17 12.66
CA SER A 80 24.19 -16.62 12.22
C SER A 80 24.17 -16.96 10.73
N LEU A 81 25.27 -16.65 10.05
CA LEU A 81 25.41 -16.79 8.62
C LEU A 81 26.57 -17.75 8.30
N GLN A 82 26.32 -18.74 7.47
CA GLN A 82 27.34 -19.69 7.02
C GLN A 82 27.37 -19.71 5.49
N PHE A 83 28.57 -19.54 4.92
CA PHE A 83 28.79 -19.67 3.48
C PHE A 83 28.78 -21.14 3.06
N VAL A 84 27.96 -21.49 2.05
CA VAL A 84 27.79 -22.85 1.54
C VAL A 84 27.65 -22.87 0.01
N ARG A 85 27.61 -24.06 -0.59
CA ARG A 85 27.36 -24.23 -2.03
C ARG A 85 25.99 -24.92 -2.24
N GLY A 86 25.10 -24.32 -3.06
CA GLY A 86 23.79 -24.89 -3.38
C GLY A 86 22.76 -23.85 -3.88
N LEU A 87 21.57 -24.28 -4.31
CA LEU A 87 20.46 -23.45 -4.82
C LEU A 87 19.26 -23.47 -3.86
N GLY A 88 18.51 -22.38 -3.72
CA GLY A 88 17.36 -22.29 -2.81
C GLY A 88 16.22 -21.34 -3.28
N GLU A 89 15.00 -21.56 -2.76
CA GLU A 89 13.76 -20.81 -3.08
C GLU A 89 13.40 -19.76 -2.02
N SER A 90 12.60 -18.71 -2.40
CA SER A 90 12.17 -17.63 -1.51
C SER A 90 11.09 -18.05 -0.47
N PRO A 91 11.26 -17.76 0.84
CA PRO A 91 10.27 -18.05 1.88
C PRO A 91 9.02 -17.17 1.79
N LEU A 92 9.13 -15.95 1.30
CA LEU A 92 8.01 -15.02 1.16
C LEU A 92 6.97 -15.56 0.16
N ALA A 93 7.42 -16.17 -0.95
CA ALA A 93 6.50 -16.78 -1.90
C ALA A 93 5.61 -17.84 -1.25
N ARG A 94 6.15 -18.64 -0.32
CA ARG A 94 5.37 -19.64 0.42
C ARG A 94 4.38 -19.04 1.42
N SER A 95 4.78 -17.98 2.13
CA SER A 95 3.93 -17.38 3.16
C SER A 95 2.69 -16.69 2.58
N TYR A 96 2.72 -16.32 1.31
CA TYR A 96 1.59 -15.73 0.59
C TYR A 96 0.91 -16.70 -0.36
N GLU A 97 1.29 -17.99 -0.37
CA GLU A 97 0.81 -18.97 -1.34
C GLU A 97 0.95 -18.47 -2.79
N ALA A 98 2.03 -17.71 -3.04
CA ALA A 98 2.25 -17.04 -4.30
C ALA A 98 2.65 -18.01 -5.39
N SER A 99 2.15 -17.77 -6.60
CA SER A 99 2.42 -18.52 -7.80
C SER A 99 3.35 -17.76 -8.73
N HIS A 100 4.10 -18.50 -9.55
CA HIS A 100 4.85 -17.97 -10.67
C HIS A 100 3.91 -17.77 -11.86
N ALA A 101 3.92 -16.59 -12.44
CA ALA A 101 3.17 -16.21 -13.61
C ALA A 101 4.11 -15.47 -14.59
N SER A 102 3.67 -15.22 -15.80
CA SER A 102 4.49 -14.48 -16.79
C SER A 102 3.79 -13.21 -17.25
N ILE A 103 4.59 -12.17 -17.52
CA ILE A 103 4.10 -10.95 -18.17
C ILE A 103 3.70 -11.29 -19.61
N ALA A 104 2.46 -11.02 -19.97
CA ALA A 104 1.96 -11.17 -21.33
C ALA A 104 2.13 -9.87 -22.14
N GLU A 105 1.81 -8.73 -21.53
CA GLU A 105 1.98 -7.39 -22.10
C GLU A 105 2.44 -6.40 -21.04
N ASN A 106 3.23 -5.40 -21.46
CA ASN A 106 3.61 -4.27 -20.65
C ASN A 106 3.72 -3.02 -21.51
N ARG A 107 2.70 -2.16 -21.50
CA ARG A 107 2.65 -0.95 -22.32
C ARG A 107 2.43 0.32 -21.52
N GLU A 108 2.92 1.44 -22.05
CA GLU A 108 2.69 2.77 -21.47
C GLU A 108 1.27 3.23 -21.78
N LEU A 109 0.62 3.86 -20.81
CA LEU A 109 -0.72 4.45 -20.93
C LEU A 109 -0.71 5.97 -21.06
N GLN A 110 0.37 6.61 -20.62
CA GLN A 110 0.52 8.06 -20.74
C GLN A 110 0.98 8.46 -22.14
N SER A 111 0.68 9.68 -22.54
CA SER A 111 1.25 10.24 -23.75
C SER A 111 2.76 10.42 -23.62
N ALA A 112 3.49 10.33 -24.74
CA ALA A 112 4.95 10.43 -24.76
C ALA A 112 5.52 11.74 -24.19
N ASP A 113 4.71 12.80 -24.15
CA ASP A 113 5.05 14.13 -23.62
C ASP A 113 4.54 14.34 -22.17
N SER A 114 4.01 13.30 -21.52
CA SER A 114 3.70 13.33 -20.08
C SER A 114 4.98 13.20 -19.26
N ASP A 115 5.02 13.93 -18.12
CA ASP A 115 6.07 13.79 -17.09
C ASP A 115 5.81 12.62 -16.11
N ARG A 116 4.77 11.84 -16.37
CA ARG A 116 4.40 10.64 -15.62
C ARG A 116 4.49 9.39 -16.48
N SER A 117 4.60 8.25 -15.83
CA SER A 117 4.48 6.94 -16.46
C SER A 117 3.42 6.13 -15.71
N THR A 118 2.52 5.53 -16.47
CA THR A 118 1.52 4.59 -15.94
C THR A 118 1.45 3.40 -16.88
N ARG A 119 1.76 2.22 -16.35
CA ARG A 119 1.85 1.00 -17.15
C ARG A 119 0.54 0.20 -17.08
N HIS A 120 0.09 -0.27 -18.22
CA HIS A 120 -0.84 -1.40 -18.30
C HIS A 120 0.00 -2.67 -18.40
N ILE A 121 -0.24 -3.60 -17.50
CA ILE A 121 0.53 -4.86 -17.45
C ILE A 121 -0.46 -6.01 -17.42
N GLU A 122 -0.36 -6.91 -18.41
CA GLU A 122 -1.11 -8.16 -18.46
C GLU A 122 -0.24 -9.32 -17.98
N ILE A 123 -0.83 -10.17 -17.17
CA ILE A 123 -0.17 -11.30 -16.52
C ILE A 123 -0.92 -12.56 -16.90
N ALA A 124 -0.21 -13.50 -17.53
CA ALA A 124 -0.72 -14.83 -17.85
C ALA A 124 -0.77 -15.67 -16.57
N LEU A 125 -1.98 -16.00 -16.12
CA LEU A 125 -2.23 -16.70 -14.88
C LEU A 125 -1.98 -18.21 -15.03
N PRO A 126 -1.44 -18.89 -13.99
CA PRO A 126 -1.41 -20.35 -13.90
C PRO A 126 -2.80 -20.97 -13.99
N PRO A 127 -2.92 -22.24 -14.42
CA PRO A 127 -4.22 -22.90 -14.63
C PRO A 127 -5.12 -23.01 -13.40
N ASP A 128 -4.54 -23.02 -12.22
CA ASP A 128 -5.19 -23.17 -10.92
C ASP A 128 -5.50 -21.83 -10.22
N VAL A 129 -5.15 -20.72 -10.85
CA VAL A 129 -5.41 -19.38 -10.31
C VAL A 129 -6.63 -18.76 -10.99
N GLU A 130 -7.60 -18.38 -10.17
CA GLU A 130 -8.83 -17.69 -10.59
C GLU A 130 -8.95 -16.34 -9.91
N TYR A 131 -9.71 -15.41 -10.50
CA TYR A 131 -10.01 -14.10 -9.94
C TYR A 131 -11.40 -13.61 -10.35
N GLN A 132 -11.88 -12.57 -9.71
CA GLN A 132 -13.11 -11.87 -10.01
C GLN A 132 -12.86 -10.37 -10.19
N GLU A 133 -13.80 -9.68 -10.82
CA GLU A 133 -13.76 -8.21 -10.91
C GLU A 133 -13.79 -7.62 -9.49
N GLY A 134 -12.84 -6.71 -9.21
CA GLY A 134 -12.67 -6.09 -7.89
C GLY A 134 -11.66 -6.79 -6.98
N ASP A 135 -11.11 -7.93 -7.38
CA ASP A 135 -9.99 -8.56 -6.69
C ASP A 135 -8.69 -7.75 -6.87
N HIS A 136 -7.74 -8.01 -5.99
CA HIS A 136 -6.40 -7.45 -6.06
C HIS A 136 -5.39 -8.51 -6.51
N LEU A 137 -4.44 -8.09 -7.32
CA LEU A 137 -3.22 -8.83 -7.58
C LEU A 137 -2.14 -8.39 -6.58
N GLY A 138 -1.71 -9.29 -5.70
CA GLY A 138 -0.54 -9.10 -4.87
C GLY A 138 0.72 -9.49 -5.64
N VAL A 139 1.69 -8.58 -5.75
CA VAL A 139 2.98 -8.83 -6.41
C VAL A 139 4.08 -8.82 -5.37
N LEU A 140 4.92 -9.85 -5.37
CA LEU A 140 6.19 -9.86 -4.63
C LEU A 140 7.25 -9.18 -5.49
N PRO A 141 7.63 -7.92 -5.18
CA PRO A 141 8.63 -7.21 -5.96
C PRO A 141 10.04 -7.66 -5.61
N LYS A 142 11.01 -7.20 -6.39
CA LYS A 142 12.43 -7.31 -6.05
C LYS A 142 13.09 -5.95 -5.89
N ASN A 143 14.06 -5.89 -5.00
CA ASN A 143 14.92 -4.72 -4.88
C ASN A 143 15.72 -4.48 -6.16
N SER A 144 15.96 -3.21 -6.49
CA SER A 144 16.74 -2.85 -7.67
C SER A 144 18.16 -3.39 -7.58
N GLN A 145 18.72 -3.77 -8.74
CA GLN A 145 20.12 -4.21 -8.84
C GLN A 145 21.09 -3.16 -8.27
N THR A 146 20.76 -1.88 -8.40
CA THR A 146 21.55 -0.79 -7.83
C THR A 146 21.65 -0.90 -6.31
N ASN A 147 20.51 -1.07 -5.61
CA ASN A 147 20.51 -1.18 -4.15
C ASN A 147 21.18 -2.46 -3.67
N VAL A 148 20.96 -3.58 -4.35
CA VAL A 148 21.65 -4.85 -4.06
C VAL A 148 23.16 -4.67 -4.20
N SER A 149 23.62 -4.04 -5.28
CA SER A 149 25.05 -3.78 -5.50
C SER A 149 25.66 -2.83 -4.46
N ARG A 150 24.93 -1.78 -4.03
CA ARG A 150 25.35 -0.88 -2.94
C ARG A 150 25.61 -1.64 -1.64
N ILE A 151 24.69 -2.54 -1.25
CA ILE A 151 24.84 -3.36 -0.04
C ILE A 151 26.03 -4.29 -0.16
N LEU A 152 26.13 -5.04 -1.26
CA LEU A 152 27.25 -5.94 -1.50
C LEU A 152 28.60 -5.22 -1.45
N HIS A 153 28.70 -4.06 -2.07
CA HIS A 153 29.90 -3.22 -2.03
C HIS A 153 30.22 -2.73 -0.61
N ARG A 154 29.21 -2.25 0.15
CA ARG A 154 29.40 -1.75 1.52
C ARG A 154 29.95 -2.81 2.46
N PHE A 155 29.57 -4.07 2.27
CA PHE A 155 30.01 -5.20 3.11
C PHE A 155 31.16 -6.02 2.48
N GLY A 156 31.67 -5.63 1.30
CA GLY A 156 32.74 -6.35 0.61
C GLY A 156 32.35 -7.79 0.17
N LEU A 157 31.08 -8.01 -0.14
CA LEU A 157 30.50 -9.32 -0.46
C LEU A 157 30.27 -9.47 -1.97
N LYS A 158 30.16 -10.73 -2.44
CA LYS A 158 29.82 -11.05 -3.83
C LYS A 158 28.39 -11.60 -3.90
N GLY A 159 27.59 -11.10 -4.83
CA GLY A 159 26.20 -11.56 -5.01
C GLY A 159 26.06 -13.05 -5.31
N THR A 160 27.08 -13.65 -5.93
CA THR A 160 27.13 -15.09 -6.25
C THR A 160 27.46 -15.97 -5.04
N ASP A 161 27.93 -15.39 -3.92
CA ASP A 161 28.24 -16.16 -2.73
C ASP A 161 26.96 -16.76 -2.16
N GLN A 162 27.06 -18.04 -1.77
CA GLN A 162 25.95 -18.80 -1.20
C GLN A 162 26.08 -18.80 0.32
N VAL A 163 24.96 -18.52 0.98
CA VAL A 163 24.91 -18.49 2.45
C VAL A 163 23.78 -19.37 2.96
N THR A 164 23.95 -19.97 4.13
CA THR A 164 22.86 -20.55 4.92
C THR A 164 22.68 -19.72 6.18
N LEU A 165 21.45 -19.30 6.41
CA LEU A 165 21.06 -18.55 7.59
C LEU A 165 20.51 -19.48 8.65
N SER A 166 20.93 -19.29 9.90
CA SER A 166 20.32 -19.92 11.07
C SER A 166 20.03 -18.86 12.11
N ALA A 167 18.90 -18.96 12.79
CA ALA A 167 18.49 -18.01 13.82
C ALA A 167 18.09 -18.72 15.09
N SER A 168 18.47 -18.19 16.24
CA SER A 168 17.92 -18.54 17.55
C SER A 168 16.80 -17.55 17.89
N GLY A 169 15.55 -18.04 18.03
CA GLY A 169 14.39 -17.20 18.36
C GLY A 169 13.45 -16.89 17.18
N ARG A 170 12.43 -16.05 17.42
CA ARG A 170 11.30 -15.81 16.48
C ARG A 170 11.50 -14.71 15.44
N SER A 171 12.59 -13.95 15.51
CA SER A 171 12.71 -12.66 14.80
C SER A 171 13.01 -12.72 13.31
N ALA A 172 13.39 -13.87 12.74
CA ALA A 172 13.91 -13.97 11.37
C ALA A 172 13.05 -14.82 10.41
N GLY A 173 11.77 -15.01 10.71
CA GLY A 173 10.89 -15.90 9.95
C GLY A 173 10.68 -15.54 8.47
N HIS A 174 11.02 -14.31 8.07
CA HIS A 174 10.97 -13.86 6.67
C HIS A 174 12.23 -14.20 5.87
N LEU A 175 13.30 -14.62 6.54
CA LEU A 175 14.56 -15.00 5.92
C LEU A 175 14.58 -16.51 5.56
N PRO A 176 15.33 -16.91 4.53
CA PRO A 176 15.43 -18.30 4.08
C PRO A 176 16.29 -19.14 5.02
N LEU A 177 15.80 -19.41 6.24
CA LEU A 177 16.54 -20.16 7.25
C LEU A 177 16.75 -21.61 6.86
N GLY A 178 17.92 -22.17 7.22
CA GLY A 178 18.25 -23.60 7.10
C GLY A 178 18.49 -24.11 5.69
N ARG A 179 18.59 -23.23 4.68
CA ARG A 179 18.87 -23.60 3.30
C ARG A 179 19.80 -22.61 2.61
N PRO A 180 20.60 -23.07 1.64
CA PRO A 180 21.45 -22.20 0.86
C PRO A 180 20.64 -21.20 0.01
N VAL A 181 21.11 -19.96 -0.04
CA VAL A 181 20.59 -18.91 -0.91
C VAL A 181 21.74 -18.03 -1.38
N SER A 182 21.70 -17.52 -2.62
CA SER A 182 22.67 -16.53 -3.05
C SER A 182 22.45 -15.20 -2.32
N LEU A 183 23.52 -14.45 -2.03
CA LEU A 183 23.40 -13.13 -1.44
C LEU A 183 22.60 -12.16 -2.34
N HIS A 184 22.75 -12.33 -3.65
CA HIS A 184 21.93 -11.59 -4.61
C HIS A 184 20.44 -11.86 -4.41
N ASP A 185 20.01 -13.13 -4.34
CA ASP A 185 18.60 -13.47 -4.19
C ASP A 185 18.06 -13.10 -2.80
N LEU A 186 18.86 -13.31 -1.75
CA LEU A 186 18.52 -12.90 -0.40
C LEU A 186 18.18 -11.41 -0.33
N LEU A 187 19.07 -10.58 -0.87
CA LEU A 187 18.90 -9.12 -0.86
C LEU A 187 17.83 -8.64 -1.85
N SER A 188 17.64 -9.35 -2.96
CA SER A 188 16.62 -9.00 -3.95
C SER A 188 15.19 -9.26 -3.47
N TYR A 189 14.94 -10.37 -2.77
CA TYR A 189 13.58 -10.86 -2.54
C TYR A 189 13.14 -10.94 -1.08
N SER A 190 14.04 -10.81 -0.10
CA SER A 190 13.68 -11.08 1.29
C SER A 190 13.56 -9.84 2.17
N VAL A 191 14.29 -8.77 1.89
CA VAL A 191 14.47 -7.63 2.80
C VAL A 191 14.13 -6.29 2.15
N GLU A 192 13.50 -5.41 2.91
CA GLU A 192 13.22 -4.02 2.50
C GLU A 192 14.42 -3.12 2.82
N VAL A 193 14.95 -2.45 1.81
CA VAL A 193 16.21 -1.68 1.92
C VAL A 193 16.02 -0.17 1.74
N GLN A 194 14.83 0.29 1.33
CA GLN A 194 14.57 1.70 1.03
C GLN A 194 13.68 2.41 2.05
N GLU A 195 13.07 1.68 3.00
CA GLU A 195 12.31 2.33 4.08
C GLU A 195 13.23 3.25 4.90
N ALA A 196 12.65 4.34 5.40
CA ALA A 196 13.37 5.23 6.31
C ALA A 196 13.87 4.46 7.55
N ALA A 197 15.12 4.71 7.93
CA ALA A 197 15.72 4.05 9.09
C ALA A 197 14.92 4.35 10.35
N THR A 198 14.68 3.34 11.17
CA THR A 198 14.02 3.48 12.45
C THR A 198 14.99 4.00 13.53
N ARG A 199 14.47 4.56 14.60
CA ARG A 199 15.31 4.99 15.74
C ARG A 199 16.12 3.83 16.31
N ALA A 200 15.55 2.63 16.38
CA ALA A 200 16.22 1.44 16.84
C ALA A 200 17.41 1.07 15.95
N GLN A 201 17.21 1.11 14.63
CA GLN A 201 18.28 0.89 13.66
C GLN A 201 19.40 1.94 13.79
N ILE A 202 19.05 3.23 13.95
CA ILE A 202 20.04 4.30 14.11
C ILE A 202 20.87 4.11 15.38
N ARG A 203 20.25 3.73 16.51
CA ARG A 203 20.95 3.42 17.76
C ARG A 203 21.89 2.23 17.62
N GLU A 204 21.47 1.20 16.88
CA GLU A 204 22.36 0.06 16.58
C GLU A 204 23.54 0.50 15.71
N LEU A 205 23.33 1.32 14.68
CA LEU A 205 24.42 1.90 13.90
C LEU A 205 25.38 2.69 14.78
N ALA A 206 24.90 3.52 15.70
CA ALA A 206 25.72 4.26 16.64
C ALA A 206 26.56 3.33 17.54
N ALA A 207 25.96 2.22 18.02
CA ALA A 207 26.65 1.25 18.87
C ALA A 207 27.80 0.53 18.15
N PHE A 208 27.67 0.28 16.85
CA PHE A 208 28.73 -0.30 16.01
C PHE A 208 29.71 0.73 15.40
N THR A 209 29.48 2.03 15.65
CA THR A 209 30.38 3.08 15.11
C THR A 209 31.56 3.38 16.04
N VAL A 210 32.76 3.10 15.56
CA VAL A 210 33.99 3.27 16.34
C VAL A 210 34.45 4.73 16.40
N CYS A 211 34.12 5.56 15.40
CA CYS A 211 34.51 6.97 15.34
C CYS A 211 33.62 7.83 16.27
N PRO A 212 34.14 8.47 17.32
CA PRO A 212 33.32 9.20 18.28
C PRO A 212 32.52 10.37 17.72
N PRO A 213 32.98 11.17 16.75
CA PRO A 213 32.17 12.18 16.08
C PRO A 213 30.97 11.56 15.36
N HIS A 214 31.18 10.52 14.54
CA HIS A 214 30.09 9.85 13.79
C HIS A 214 29.07 9.20 14.72
N ARG A 215 29.53 8.60 15.84
CA ARG A 215 28.64 8.04 16.85
C ARG A 215 27.70 9.12 17.42
N ARG A 216 28.25 10.28 17.80
CA ARG A 216 27.46 11.39 18.35
C ARG A 216 26.44 11.89 17.34
N GLU A 217 26.83 12.04 16.07
CA GLU A 217 25.89 12.45 15.01
C GLU A 217 24.74 11.44 14.86
N LEU A 218 25.01 10.13 14.89
CA LEU A 218 23.97 9.09 14.84
C LEU A 218 23.06 9.12 16.08
N GLU A 219 23.62 9.33 17.28
CA GLU A 219 22.86 9.49 18.51
C GLU A 219 21.94 10.72 18.42
N GLU A 220 22.43 11.85 17.90
CA GLU A 220 21.64 13.07 17.66
C GLU A 220 20.53 12.83 16.63
N LEU A 221 20.79 12.09 15.54
CA LEU A 221 19.77 11.72 14.55
C LEU A 221 18.64 10.87 15.14
N SER A 222 18.91 10.13 16.23
CA SER A 222 17.88 9.35 16.93
C SER A 222 17.05 10.17 17.92
N ALA A 223 17.43 11.45 18.19
CA ALA A 223 16.69 12.33 19.10
C ALA A 223 15.35 12.77 18.47
N GLU A 224 14.32 12.95 19.32
CA GLU A 224 13.02 13.44 18.89
C GLU A 224 13.14 14.78 18.15
N GLY A 225 12.30 15.08 17.20
CA GLY A 225 12.38 16.29 16.38
C GLY A 225 13.48 16.22 15.30
N VAL A 226 14.73 15.88 15.65
CA VAL A 226 15.81 15.69 14.67
C VAL A 226 15.50 14.48 13.78
N TYR A 227 15.06 13.38 14.37
CA TYR A 227 14.66 12.17 13.67
C TYR A 227 13.57 12.44 12.63
N GLN A 228 12.51 13.16 13.01
CA GLN A 228 11.43 13.52 12.10
C GLN A 228 11.92 14.35 10.92
N GLU A 229 12.74 15.39 11.18
CA GLU A 229 13.19 16.33 10.14
C GLU A 229 14.29 15.74 9.24
N GLN A 230 15.22 14.98 9.81
CA GLN A 230 16.41 14.54 9.09
C GLN A 230 16.30 13.11 8.54
N ILE A 231 15.47 12.25 9.12
CA ILE A 231 15.30 10.86 8.71
C ILE A 231 13.96 10.64 8.05
N LEU A 232 12.84 10.83 8.75
CA LEU A 232 11.52 10.51 8.22
C LEU A 232 11.13 11.38 7.03
N LYS A 233 11.23 12.72 7.16
CA LYS A 233 10.90 13.64 6.04
C LYS A 233 11.81 13.45 4.83
N LYS A 234 13.06 13.11 5.05
CA LYS A 234 14.03 12.88 3.97
C LYS A 234 14.06 11.43 3.50
N ARG A 235 13.34 10.53 4.15
CA ARG A 235 13.33 9.09 3.87
C ARG A 235 14.73 8.48 3.81
N ILE A 236 15.62 8.87 4.74
CA ILE A 236 16.97 8.32 4.81
C ILE A 236 16.90 6.86 5.26
N SER A 237 17.37 5.95 4.43
CA SER A 237 17.40 4.53 4.73
C SER A 237 18.58 4.14 5.63
N MET A 238 18.51 2.92 6.20
CA MET A 238 19.64 2.34 6.93
C MET A 238 20.88 2.19 6.04
N LEU A 239 20.69 1.86 4.76
CA LEU A 239 21.78 1.77 3.78
C LEU A 239 22.46 3.12 3.55
N ASP A 240 21.66 4.20 3.39
CA ASP A 240 22.20 5.55 3.20
C ASP A 240 23.04 5.99 4.40
N LEU A 241 22.61 5.63 5.63
CA LEU A 241 23.38 5.90 6.85
C LEU A 241 24.67 5.08 6.90
N LEU A 242 24.65 3.80 6.53
CA LEU A 242 25.86 2.96 6.47
C LEU A 242 26.88 3.46 5.46
N GLU A 243 26.45 4.00 4.35
CA GLU A 243 27.34 4.61 3.36
C GLU A 243 27.91 5.95 3.85
N LYS A 244 27.08 6.78 4.50
CA LYS A 244 27.52 8.07 5.05
C LYS A 244 28.50 7.88 6.21
N TYR A 245 28.28 6.89 7.08
CA TYR A 245 29.09 6.64 8.27
C TYR A 245 29.98 5.42 8.08
N GLU A 246 30.99 5.55 7.23
CA GLU A 246 31.91 4.46 6.87
C GLU A 246 32.62 3.79 8.06
N ALA A 247 32.79 4.53 9.18
CA ALA A 247 33.36 4.02 10.41
C ALA A 247 32.41 3.12 11.24
N CYS A 248 31.26 2.76 10.70
CA CYS A 248 30.34 1.82 11.33
C CYS A 248 30.73 0.38 10.95
N ASP A 249 31.21 -0.39 11.92
CA ASP A 249 31.67 -1.79 11.77
C ASP A 249 30.52 -2.78 12.05
N MET A 250 29.29 -2.47 11.60
CA MET A 250 28.16 -3.37 11.77
C MET A 250 28.36 -4.66 10.98
N PRO A 251 28.26 -5.86 11.60
CA PRO A 251 28.28 -7.14 10.88
C PRO A 251 27.10 -7.27 9.94
N PHE A 252 27.31 -7.95 8.79
CA PHE A 252 26.26 -8.14 7.77
C PHE A 252 25.06 -8.90 8.33
N GLU A 253 25.28 -9.89 9.19
CA GLU A 253 24.21 -10.64 9.88
C GLU A 253 23.30 -9.69 10.69
N ARG A 254 23.92 -8.76 11.43
CA ARG A 254 23.16 -7.79 12.22
C ARG A 254 22.40 -6.80 11.35
N PHE A 255 22.96 -6.37 10.24
CA PHE A 255 22.26 -5.57 9.24
C PHE A 255 21.03 -6.29 8.73
N LEU A 256 21.13 -7.56 8.33
CA LEU A 256 20.00 -8.37 7.86
C LEU A 256 18.89 -8.53 8.93
N GLU A 257 19.28 -8.77 10.20
CA GLU A 257 18.31 -8.88 11.31
C GLU A 257 17.48 -7.63 11.51
N LEU A 258 18.07 -6.47 11.26
CA LEU A 258 17.42 -5.17 11.47
C LEU A 258 16.52 -4.77 10.30
N LEU A 259 16.68 -5.38 9.13
CA LEU A 259 15.84 -5.08 7.97
C LEU A 259 14.46 -5.77 8.10
N ARG A 260 13.43 -5.05 7.67
CA ARG A 260 12.07 -5.58 7.60
C ARG A 260 11.92 -6.51 6.39
N PRO A 261 10.90 -7.41 6.37
CA PRO A 261 10.58 -8.18 5.19
C PRO A 261 10.16 -7.28 4.04
N LEU A 262 10.54 -7.63 2.83
CA LEU A 262 10.03 -7.00 1.61
C LEU A 262 8.56 -7.36 1.45
N LYS A 263 7.67 -6.36 1.57
CA LYS A 263 6.22 -6.57 1.53
C LYS A 263 5.71 -6.68 0.09
N PRO A 264 4.66 -7.47 -0.16
CA PRO A 264 3.95 -7.42 -1.43
C PRO A 264 3.30 -6.04 -1.66
N ARG A 265 3.05 -5.71 -2.91
CA ARG A 265 2.24 -4.56 -3.30
C ARG A 265 0.98 -5.06 -3.98
N TYR A 266 -0.14 -4.44 -3.62
CA TYR A 266 -1.46 -4.80 -4.12
C TYR A 266 -1.88 -3.81 -5.20
N TYR A 267 -2.41 -4.35 -6.28
CA TYR A 267 -2.95 -3.60 -7.40
C TYR A 267 -4.35 -4.10 -7.68
N SER A 268 -5.33 -3.21 -7.78
CA SER A 268 -6.67 -3.57 -8.22
C SER A 268 -6.60 -4.13 -9.63
N ILE A 269 -7.21 -5.29 -9.85
CA ILE A 269 -7.22 -5.93 -11.16
C ILE A 269 -8.08 -5.08 -12.11
N SER A 270 -7.53 -4.78 -13.29
CA SER A 270 -8.14 -3.91 -14.30
C SER A 270 -8.74 -4.65 -15.47
N SER A 271 -8.92 -5.96 -15.36
CA SER A 271 -9.57 -6.83 -16.37
C SER A 271 -10.71 -7.63 -15.79
N SER A 272 -11.54 -8.19 -16.68
CA SER A 272 -12.60 -9.13 -16.33
C SER A 272 -12.24 -10.54 -16.77
N PRO A 273 -12.38 -11.57 -15.91
CA PRO A 273 -12.20 -12.96 -16.29
C PRO A 273 -13.26 -13.44 -17.30
N ARG A 274 -14.37 -12.70 -17.46
CA ARG A 274 -15.38 -12.96 -18.50
C ARG A 274 -14.85 -12.72 -19.90
N VAL A 275 -13.85 -11.83 -20.05
CA VAL A 275 -13.16 -11.59 -21.33
C VAL A 275 -12.09 -12.66 -21.56
N ASN A 276 -11.24 -12.86 -20.57
CA ASN A 276 -10.21 -13.90 -20.62
C ASN A 276 -9.84 -14.34 -19.19
N PRO A 277 -10.25 -15.55 -18.76
CA PRO A 277 -9.97 -16.03 -17.40
C PRO A 277 -8.50 -16.38 -17.16
N ARG A 278 -7.66 -16.37 -18.21
CA ARG A 278 -6.21 -16.67 -18.12
C ARG A 278 -5.33 -15.43 -18.14
N LEU A 279 -5.91 -14.23 -18.22
CA LEU A 279 -5.19 -12.97 -18.19
C LEU A 279 -5.77 -12.07 -17.11
N ALA A 280 -4.94 -11.65 -16.16
CA ALA A 280 -5.24 -10.57 -15.25
C ALA A 280 -4.42 -9.34 -15.64
N SER A 281 -5.05 -8.17 -15.75
CA SER A 281 -4.32 -6.93 -15.97
C SER A 281 -4.32 -6.03 -14.74
N ILE A 282 -3.26 -5.24 -14.59
CA ILE A 282 -3.12 -4.22 -13.56
C ILE A 282 -2.70 -2.89 -14.15
N THR A 283 -3.02 -1.81 -13.44
CA THR A 283 -2.64 -0.43 -13.81
C THR A 283 -1.65 0.10 -12.78
N VAL A 284 -0.40 0.31 -13.21
CA VAL A 284 0.72 0.62 -12.32
C VAL A 284 1.22 2.03 -12.56
N GLY A 285 0.95 2.94 -11.64
CA GLY A 285 1.62 4.25 -11.61
C GLY A 285 3.08 4.09 -11.20
N VAL A 286 4.01 4.51 -12.06
CA VAL A 286 5.45 4.38 -11.79
C VAL A 286 5.90 5.49 -10.86
N VAL A 287 6.36 5.12 -9.67
CA VAL A 287 6.85 6.07 -8.66
C VAL A 287 8.34 6.32 -8.89
N ARG A 288 8.67 7.51 -9.38
CA ARG A 288 10.04 7.95 -9.65
C ARG A 288 10.17 9.45 -9.42
N GLY A 289 11.29 9.89 -8.88
CA GLY A 289 11.57 11.31 -8.68
C GLY A 289 12.87 11.57 -7.93
N PRO A 290 13.27 12.84 -7.75
CA PRO A 290 14.42 13.16 -6.92
C PRO A 290 14.28 12.57 -5.53
N ALA A 291 15.33 11.88 -5.05
CA ALA A 291 15.31 11.35 -3.70
C ALA A 291 15.26 12.50 -2.68
N TRP A 292 14.36 12.42 -1.72
CA TRP A 292 14.25 13.44 -0.66
C TRP A 292 15.49 13.47 0.25
N SER A 293 16.27 12.40 0.25
CA SER A 293 17.59 12.34 0.87
C SER A 293 18.61 13.29 0.24
N GLY A 294 18.34 13.81 -0.97
CA GLY A 294 19.28 14.58 -1.77
C GLY A 294 20.30 13.72 -2.54
N HIS A 295 20.21 12.40 -2.43
CA HIS A 295 21.11 11.45 -3.09
C HIS A 295 20.40 10.70 -4.23
N GLY A 296 20.63 11.17 -5.48
CA GLY A 296 20.14 10.49 -6.67
C GLY A 296 18.63 10.50 -6.86
N GLU A 297 18.10 9.42 -7.41
CA GLU A 297 16.70 9.24 -7.74
C GLU A 297 16.05 8.19 -6.80
N TYR A 298 14.90 8.52 -6.23
CA TYR A 298 14.04 7.55 -5.57
C TYR A 298 13.23 6.78 -6.62
N ARG A 299 13.24 5.46 -6.51
CA ARG A 299 12.51 4.54 -7.40
C ARG A 299 11.68 3.59 -6.54
N GLY A 300 10.35 3.68 -6.65
CA GLY A 300 9.45 2.78 -5.94
C GLY A 300 9.73 1.32 -6.30
N VAL A 301 9.97 0.46 -5.30
CA VAL A 301 10.45 -0.92 -5.49
C VAL A 301 9.58 -1.69 -6.48
N ALA A 302 8.29 -1.84 -6.21
CA ALA A 302 7.41 -2.66 -7.03
C ALA A 302 7.06 -1.99 -8.37
N SER A 303 6.77 -0.68 -8.38
CA SER A 303 6.33 0.00 -9.58
C SER A 303 7.43 0.08 -10.65
N ASN A 304 8.70 0.24 -10.25
CA ASN A 304 9.81 0.23 -11.20
C ASN A 304 10.20 -1.20 -11.61
N ASP A 305 10.20 -2.17 -10.68
CA ASP A 305 10.40 -3.58 -11.02
C ASP A 305 9.39 -4.04 -12.08
N LEU A 306 8.10 -3.74 -11.89
CA LEU A 306 7.05 -4.07 -12.84
C LEU A 306 7.18 -3.30 -14.16
N ALA A 307 7.54 -2.01 -14.13
CA ALA A 307 7.67 -1.19 -15.32
C ALA A 307 8.82 -1.64 -16.24
N GLU A 308 9.86 -2.24 -15.69
CA GLU A 308 11.05 -2.73 -16.41
C GLU A 308 10.88 -4.14 -17.00
N ARG A 309 9.85 -4.88 -16.56
CA ARG A 309 9.59 -6.23 -17.07
C ARG A 309 9.06 -6.21 -18.49
N GLN A 310 9.44 -7.22 -19.25
CA GLN A 310 9.02 -7.42 -20.64
C GLN A 310 8.11 -8.66 -20.76
N ALA A 311 7.44 -8.80 -21.90
CA ALA A 311 6.68 -9.99 -22.20
C ALA A 311 7.58 -11.24 -22.11
N GLY A 312 7.10 -12.26 -21.40
CA GLY A 312 7.83 -13.49 -21.08
C GLY A 312 8.59 -13.47 -19.74
N ASP A 313 8.78 -12.31 -19.11
CA ASP A 313 9.42 -12.24 -17.79
C ASP A 313 8.53 -12.87 -16.71
N ASP A 314 9.17 -13.52 -15.75
CA ASP A 314 8.52 -14.14 -14.60
C ASP A 314 8.05 -13.08 -13.59
N VAL A 315 6.91 -13.29 -12.96
CA VAL A 315 6.39 -12.50 -11.85
C VAL A 315 5.82 -13.41 -10.77
N VAL A 316 6.18 -13.15 -9.53
CA VAL A 316 5.64 -13.88 -8.37
C VAL A 316 4.44 -13.10 -7.84
N MET A 317 3.27 -13.73 -7.90
CA MET A 317 2.01 -13.06 -7.58
C MET A 317 1.02 -13.99 -6.87
N PHE A 318 -0.02 -13.41 -6.29
CA PHE A 318 -1.18 -14.10 -5.76
C PHE A 318 -2.44 -13.22 -5.90
N ILE A 319 -3.60 -13.85 -5.86
CA ILE A 319 -4.88 -13.13 -5.88
C ILE A 319 -5.36 -12.93 -4.44
N ARG A 320 -5.95 -11.77 -4.18
CA ARG A 320 -6.58 -11.45 -2.90
C ARG A 320 -7.91 -10.79 -3.13
N THR A 321 -8.98 -11.37 -2.57
CA THR A 321 -10.28 -10.72 -2.50
C THR A 321 -10.29 -9.70 -1.35
N PRO A 322 -10.58 -8.41 -1.60
CA PRO A 322 -10.64 -7.40 -0.55
C PRO A 322 -11.85 -7.62 0.37
N GLU A 323 -11.69 -7.36 1.66
CA GLU A 323 -12.77 -7.50 2.65
C GLU A 323 -13.96 -6.56 2.38
N SER A 324 -13.73 -5.48 1.67
CA SER A 324 -14.75 -4.49 1.29
C SER A 324 -15.81 -5.03 0.32
N ARG A 325 -15.65 -6.24 -0.21
CA ARG A 325 -16.52 -6.81 -1.26
C ARG A 325 -16.74 -5.84 -2.42
N PHE A 326 -15.65 -5.29 -2.93
CA PHE A 326 -15.65 -4.35 -4.04
C PHE A 326 -15.93 -5.09 -5.37
N GLN A 327 -17.18 -5.49 -5.56
CA GLN A 327 -17.62 -6.34 -6.67
C GLN A 327 -18.86 -5.77 -7.34
N LEU A 328 -19.04 -6.07 -8.63
CA LEU A 328 -20.27 -5.74 -9.36
C LEU A 328 -21.51 -6.34 -8.68
N PRO A 329 -22.69 -5.68 -8.78
CA PRO A 329 -23.93 -6.27 -8.32
C PRO A 329 -24.23 -7.57 -9.07
N GLU A 330 -24.86 -8.54 -8.39
CA GLU A 330 -25.31 -9.79 -9.03
C GLU A 330 -26.34 -9.52 -10.12
N ASP A 331 -27.25 -8.57 -9.87
CA ASP A 331 -28.23 -8.12 -10.86
C ASP A 331 -27.58 -7.03 -11.75
N PRO A 332 -27.40 -7.32 -13.06
CA PRO A 332 -26.81 -6.37 -14.00
C PRO A 332 -27.69 -5.13 -14.27
N GLU A 333 -28.99 -5.15 -13.93
CA GLU A 333 -29.87 -3.99 -14.03
C GLU A 333 -29.71 -2.99 -12.88
N THR A 334 -29.00 -3.36 -11.81
CA THR A 334 -28.66 -2.44 -10.72
C THR A 334 -27.80 -1.28 -11.25
N PRO A 335 -28.23 -0.02 -11.07
CA PRO A 335 -27.42 1.13 -11.47
C PRO A 335 -26.12 1.24 -10.66
N ILE A 336 -25.05 1.73 -11.31
CA ILE A 336 -23.74 1.88 -10.65
C ILE A 336 -23.12 3.26 -10.89
N ILE A 337 -22.51 3.78 -9.84
CA ILE A 337 -21.69 5.00 -9.85
C ILE A 337 -20.26 4.60 -9.50
N MET A 338 -19.31 4.98 -10.33
CA MET A 338 -17.88 4.66 -10.18
C MET A 338 -17.09 5.94 -10.11
N VAL A 339 -16.23 6.10 -9.08
CA VAL A 339 -15.39 7.27 -8.90
C VAL A 339 -13.93 6.82 -8.81
N GLY A 340 -13.13 7.12 -9.85
CA GLY A 340 -11.78 6.60 -9.96
C GLY A 340 -10.81 7.52 -10.69
N PRO A 341 -10.24 8.56 -10.03
CA PRO A 341 -9.25 9.41 -10.64
C PRO A 341 -7.89 8.71 -10.78
N GLY A 342 -7.20 8.99 -11.89
CA GLY A 342 -5.89 8.42 -12.18
C GLY A 342 -5.93 6.90 -12.26
N THR A 343 -5.01 6.23 -11.56
CA THR A 343 -4.96 4.76 -11.49
C THR A 343 -6.16 4.13 -10.76
N GLY A 344 -6.97 4.93 -10.06
CA GLY A 344 -8.24 4.47 -9.47
C GLY A 344 -9.28 3.99 -10.48
N VAL A 345 -9.08 4.24 -11.77
CA VAL A 345 -9.93 3.69 -12.84
C VAL A 345 -9.74 2.18 -13.05
N ALA A 346 -8.65 1.61 -12.52
CA ALA A 346 -8.26 0.22 -12.77
C ALA A 346 -9.40 -0.79 -12.56
N PRO A 347 -10.01 -0.94 -11.38
CA PRO A 347 -11.07 -1.94 -11.18
C PRO A 347 -12.31 -1.64 -12.03
N PHE A 348 -12.58 -0.38 -12.34
CA PHE A 348 -13.71 0.02 -13.15
C PHE A 348 -13.56 -0.39 -14.62
N ARG A 349 -12.32 -0.43 -15.15
CA ARG A 349 -12.08 -1.02 -16.47
C ARG A 349 -12.53 -2.49 -16.51
N GLY A 350 -12.18 -3.27 -15.48
CA GLY A 350 -12.66 -4.65 -15.34
C GLY A 350 -14.20 -4.73 -15.26
N PHE A 351 -14.83 -3.84 -14.49
CA PHE A 351 -16.28 -3.75 -14.40
C PHE A 351 -16.93 -3.44 -15.75
N LEU A 352 -16.36 -2.50 -16.52
CA LEU A 352 -16.90 -2.13 -17.84
C LEU A 352 -16.74 -3.25 -18.85
N GLN A 353 -15.64 -3.99 -18.84
CA GLN A 353 -15.44 -5.19 -19.62
C GLN A 353 -16.49 -6.27 -19.31
N ALA A 354 -16.75 -6.53 -18.01
CA ALA A 354 -17.77 -7.48 -17.60
C ALA A 354 -19.16 -7.06 -18.10
N ARG A 355 -19.52 -5.79 -17.95
CA ARG A 355 -20.79 -5.23 -18.44
C ARG A 355 -20.93 -5.33 -19.95
N GLU A 356 -19.86 -5.08 -20.70
CA GLU A 356 -19.83 -5.26 -22.14
C GLU A 356 -20.14 -6.71 -22.55
N VAL A 357 -19.51 -7.70 -21.87
CA VAL A 357 -19.81 -9.12 -22.11
C VAL A 357 -21.27 -9.44 -21.80
N LEU A 358 -21.79 -9.01 -20.65
CA LEU A 358 -23.19 -9.21 -20.27
C LEU A 358 -24.16 -8.62 -21.29
N LYS A 359 -23.88 -7.43 -21.83
CA LYS A 359 -24.67 -6.80 -22.89
C LYS A 359 -24.66 -7.61 -24.18
N ARG A 360 -23.48 -8.13 -24.58
CA ARG A 360 -23.35 -9.04 -25.74
C ARG A 360 -24.13 -10.36 -25.56
N GLU A 361 -24.25 -10.83 -24.32
CA GLU A 361 -25.06 -12.00 -23.95
C GLU A 361 -26.56 -11.69 -23.91
N GLY A 362 -26.98 -10.46 -24.23
CA GLY A 362 -28.38 -10.02 -24.28
C GLY A 362 -28.97 -9.64 -22.92
N LYS A 363 -28.15 -9.43 -21.89
CA LYS A 363 -28.62 -8.93 -20.61
C LYS A 363 -28.93 -7.43 -20.69
N THR A 364 -30.02 -7.02 -20.03
CA THR A 364 -30.32 -5.60 -19.79
C THR A 364 -29.33 -5.08 -18.72
N LEU A 365 -28.79 -3.89 -18.97
CA LEU A 365 -27.87 -3.25 -18.01
C LEU A 365 -28.55 -2.03 -17.40
N GLY A 366 -28.43 -1.88 -16.09
CA GLY A 366 -28.70 -0.62 -15.40
C GLY A 366 -27.76 0.49 -15.85
N GLU A 367 -28.18 1.74 -15.63
CA GLU A 367 -27.31 2.88 -15.94
C GLU A 367 -25.99 2.83 -15.18
N ALA A 368 -24.92 3.34 -15.80
CA ALA A 368 -23.60 3.37 -15.19
C ALA A 368 -22.92 4.71 -15.45
N HIS A 369 -22.35 5.29 -14.42
CA HIS A 369 -21.62 6.56 -14.49
C HIS A 369 -20.20 6.38 -13.95
N LEU A 370 -19.22 6.84 -14.71
CA LEU A 370 -17.80 6.85 -14.30
C LEU A 370 -17.31 8.28 -14.17
N TYR A 371 -16.95 8.70 -12.95
CA TYR A 371 -16.28 9.95 -12.67
C TYR A 371 -14.77 9.73 -12.69
N PHE A 372 -14.16 10.04 -13.81
CA PHE A 372 -12.73 9.90 -14.05
C PHE A 372 -12.02 11.24 -13.91
N GLY A 373 -10.90 11.29 -13.17
CA GLY A 373 -10.10 12.49 -12.98
C GLY A 373 -8.66 12.30 -13.45
N CYS A 374 -8.14 13.29 -14.20
CA CYS A 374 -6.73 13.33 -14.58
C CYS A 374 -6.21 14.78 -14.56
N ARG A 375 -4.89 14.97 -14.78
CA ARG A 375 -4.35 16.33 -14.80
C ARG A 375 -4.75 17.09 -16.07
N ASN A 376 -4.56 16.45 -17.22
CA ASN A 376 -4.83 17.00 -18.55
C ASN A 376 -4.97 15.84 -19.55
N ASP A 377 -5.10 16.14 -20.84
CA ASP A 377 -5.31 15.15 -21.90
C ASP A 377 -4.16 14.14 -22.05
N ARG A 378 -2.92 14.53 -21.71
CA ARG A 378 -1.74 13.64 -21.78
C ARG A 378 -1.76 12.53 -20.74
N ASP A 379 -2.47 12.77 -19.64
CA ASP A 379 -2.63 11.84 -18.51
C ASP A 379 -3.95 11.09 -18.56
N PHE A 380 -4.71 11.18 -19.64
CA PHE A 380 -5.98 10.46 -19.77
C PHE A 380 -5.71 9.01 -20.19
N ILE A 381 -5.48 8.16 -19.21
CA ILE A 381 -5.24 6.72 -19.44
C ILE A 381 -6.51 6.01 -19.91
N TYR A 382 -6.39 4.98 -20.73
CA TYR A 382 -7.50 4.19 -21.33
C TYR A 382 -8.52 5.02 -22.13
N ARG A 383 -8.16 6.18 -22.63
CA ARG A 383 -9.07 7.10 -23.33
C ARG A 383 -9.92 6.39 -24.40
N ASP A 384 -9.27 5.74 -25.35
CA ASP A 384 -9.94 5.11 -26.49
C ASP A 384 -10.91 4.01 -26.05
N GLU A 385 -10.54 3.23 -25.03
CA GLU A 385 -11.37 2.18 -24.45
C GLU A 385 -12.62 2.79 -23.76
N LEU A 386 -12.43 3.84 -22.96
CA LEU A 386 -13.53 4.51 -22.26
C LEU A 386 -14.49 5.19 -23.23
N GLU A 387 -13.97 5.85 -24.27
CA GLU A 387 -14.81 6.43 -25.33
C GLU A 387 -15.57 5.35 -26.11
N GLN A 388 -14.98 4.16 -26.30
CA GLN A 388 -15.67 3.05 -26.94
C GLN A 388 -16.77 2.49 -26.04
N PHE A 389 -16.54 2.27 -24.75
CA PHE A 389 -17.58 1.85 -23.81
C PHE A 389 -18.75 2.84 -23.74
N GLU A 390 -18.47 4.15 -23.85
CA GLU A 390 -19.50 5.18 -23.88
C GLU A 390 -20.33 5.11 -25.17
N LYS A 391 -19.68 5.00 -26.34
CA LYS A 391 -20.35 4.81 -27.64
C LYS A 391 -21.24 3.56 -27.67
N ASP A 392 -20.78 2.50 -27.03
CA ASP A 392 -21.51 1.24 -26.92
C ASP A 392 -22.61 1.27 -25.84
N GLY A 393 -22.79 2.40 -25.15
CA GLY A 393 -23.81 2.58 -24.11
C GLY A 393 -23.61 1.66 -22.90
N ILE A 394 -22.36 1.38 -22.53
CA ILE A 394 -21.98 0.61 -21.35
C ILE A 394 -21.88 1.52 -20.14
N VAL A 395 -21.46 2.78 -20.33
CA VAL A 395 -21.20 3.76 -19.28
C VAL A 395 -21.35 5.18 -19.83
N THR A 396 -21.68 6.13 -18.96
CA THR A 396 -21.49 7.58 -19.22
C THR A 396 -20.23 8.04 -18.50
N VAL A 397 -19.27 8.63 -19.23
CA VAL A 397 -17.98 9.07 -18.66
C VAL A 397 -18.01 10.55 -18.34
N HIS A 398 -17.74 10.90 -17.10
CA HIS A 398 -17.62 12.28 -16.62
C HIS A 398 -16.17 12.57 -16.28
N THR A 399 -15.52 13.44 -17.08
CA THR A 399 -14.09 13.71 -16.92
C THR A 399 -13.83 15.01 -16.16
N ALA A 400 -12.96 14.94 -15.14
CA ALA A 400 -12.46 16.07 -14.37
C ALA A 400 -10.98 16.34 -14.68
N PHE A 401 -10.65 17.57 -15.09
CA PHE A 401 -9.26 17.98 -15.38
C PHE A 401 -8.75 18.92 -14.30
N SER A 402 -7.66 18.52 -13.60
CA SER A 402 -7.09 19.32 -12.52
C SER A 402 -6.02 20.32 -12.98
N ARG A 403 -5.45 20.18 -14.19
CA ARG A 403 -4.39 21.01 -14.75
C ARG A 403 -4.47 21.18 -16.27
N LYS A 404 -5.67 21.20 -16.84
CA LYS A 404 -5.87 21.46 -18.26
C LYS A 404 -5.78 22.96 -18.52
N GLU A 405 -4.94 23.34 -19.47
CA GLU A 405 -4.75 24.75 -19.82
C GLU A 405 -6.06 25.38 -20.31
N GLY A 406 -6.33 26.59 -19.88
CA GLY A 406 -7.56 27.31 -20.24
C GLY A 406 -8.83 26.83 -19.50
N MET A 407 -8.75 25.86 -18.61
CA MET A 407 -9.88 25.36 -17.83
C MET A 407 -9.67 25.58 -16.31
N PRO A 408 -10.75 25.81 -15.55
CA PRO A 408 -10.65 25.89 -14.10
C PRO A 408 -10.22 24.52 -13.54
N LYS A 409 -9.45 24.53 -12.45
CA LYS A 409 -9.03 23.32 -11.75
C LYS A 409 -10.24 22.57 -11.22
N THR A 410 -10.55 21.41 -11.80
CA THR A 410 -11.71 20.60 -11.48
C THR A 410 -11.29 19.21 -11.01
N TYR A 411 -11.88 18.73 -9.93
CA TYR A 411 -11.74 17.38 -9.42
C TYR A 411 -13.06 16.62 -9.55
N VAL A 412 -13.04 15.30 -9.39
CA VAL A 412 -14.22 14.44 -9.54
C VAL A 412 -15.39 14.87 -8.64
N GLN A 413 -15.13 15.26 -7.39
CA GLN A 413 -16.15 15.72 -6.45
C GLN A 413 -16.85 17.01 -6.91
N HIS A 414 -16.20 17.87 -7.71
CA HIS A 414 -16.86 19.07 -8.28
C HIS A 414 -17.83 18.68 -9.39
N VAL A 415 -17.41 17.77 -10.30
CA VAL A 415 -18.27 17.24 -11.35
C VAL A 415 -19.47 16.47 -10.77
N MET A 416 -19.26 15.72 -9.69
CA MET A 416 -20.32 15.05 -8.94
C MET A 416 -21.32 16.05 -8.35
N ALA A 417 -20.84 17.16 -7.78
CA ALA A 417 -21.70 18.19 -7.20
C ALA A 417 -22.61 18.84 -8.24
N ASP A 418 -22.12 19.05 -9.47
CA ASP A 418 -22.92 19.59 -10.58
C ASP A 418 -24.03 18.63 -11.05
N GLN A 419 -23.98 17.36 -10.64
CA GLN A 419 -24.92 16.31 -11.01
C GLN A 419 -25.64 15.70 -9.80
N ALA A 420 -25.75 16.46 -8.72
CA ALA A 420 -26.31 16.04 -7.43
C ALA A 420 -27.65 15.28 -7.57
N ASP A 421 -28.60 15.84 -8.34
CA ASP A 421 -29.93 15.22 -8.54
C ASP A 421 -29.87 13.84 -9.17
N THR A 422 -29.03 13.67 -10.20
CA THR A 422 -28.82 12.38 -10.87
C THR A 422 -28.21 11.36 -9.92
N LEU A 423 -27.14 11.74 -9.21
CA LEU A 423 -26.45 10.87 -8.27
C LEU A 423 -27.36 10.37 -7.15
N ILE A 424 -28.06 11.31 -6.51
CA ILE A 424 -28.95 10.96 -5.41
C ILE A 424 -30.14 10.11 -5.91
N SER A 425 -30.74 10.46 -7.06
CA SER A 425 -31.79 9.63 -7.67
C SER A 425 -31.36 8.18 -7.96
N ILE A 426 -30.10 7.98 -8.40
CA ILE A 426 -29.55 6.64 -8.62
C ILE A 426 -29.45 5.88 -7.30
N LEU A 427 -28.90 6.51 -6.26
CA LEU A 427 -28.71 5.89 -4.94
C LEU A 427 -30.05 5.60 -4.25
N ASP A 428 -31.03 6.49 -4.36
CA ASP A 428 -32.38 6.30 -3.80
C ASP A 428 -33.12 5.11 -4.44
N ARG A 429 -32.82 4.78 -5.70
CA ARG A 429 -33.36 3.60 -6.41
C ARG A 429 -32.56 2.31 -6.14
N GLY A 430 -31.66 2.31 -5.16
CA GLY A 430 -30.85 1.14 -4.79
C GLY A 430 -29.58 0.96 -5.64
N GLY A 431 -29.16 2.01 -6.35
CA GLY A 431 -27.89 2.00 -7.08
C GLY A 431 -26.68 1.85 -6.14
N ARG A 432 -25.58 1.37 -6.68
CA ARG A 432 -24.33 1.17 -5.92
C ARG A 432 -23.27 2.19 -6.28
N LEU A 433 -22.53 2.63 -5.25
CA LEU A 433 -21.42 3.56 -5.37
C LEU A 433 -20.10 2.85 -5.07
N TYR A 434 -19.13 3.04 -5.96
CA TYR A 434 -17.78 2.52 -5.86
C TYR A 434 -16.78 3.68 -5.93
N VAL A 435 -15.86 3.75 -4.95
CA VAL A 435 -14.79 4.76 -4.92
C VAL A 435 -13.45 4.07 -4.86
N CYS A 436 -12.58 4.33 -5.84
CA CYS A 436 -11.24 3.77 -5.90
C CYS A 436 -10.19 4.87 -6.07
N GLY A 437 -9.13 4.87 -5.24
CA GLY A 437 -8.02 5.82 -5.33
C GLY A 437 -7.46 6.29 -3.99
N ASP A 438 -7.08 7.57 -3.90
CA ASP A 438 -6.49 8.15 -2.69
C ASP A 438 -7.49 8.22 -1.54
N GLY A 439 -7.20 7.49 -0.47
CA GLY A 439 -8.00 7.45 0.75
C GLY A 439 -7.76 8.63 1.70
N SER A 440 -6.67 9.37 1.53
CA SER A 440 -6.29 10.45 2.44
C SER A 440 -7.00 11.78 2.16
N LYS A 441 -7.28 12.08 0.89
CA LYS A 441 -7.91 13.33 0.45
C LYS A 441 -9.11 13.10 -0.46
N MET A 442 -8.93 12.34 -1.54
CA MET A 442 -9.95 12.17 -2.56
C MET A 442 -11.23 11.51 -2.00
N ALA A 443 -11.12 10.41 -1.28
CA ALA A 443 -12.29 9.72 -0.75
C ALA A 443 -13.08 10.57 0.28
N PRO A 444 -12.45 11.25 1.25
CA PRO A 444 -13.14 12.21 2.13
C PRO A 444 -13.82 13.36 1.38
N ASP A 445 -13.19 13.92 0.34
CA ASP A 445 -13.78 15.00 -0.45
C ASP A 445 -15.00 14.52 -1.26
N VAL A 446 -14.97 13.29 -1.79
CA VAL A 446 -16.11 12.65 -2.44
C VAL A 446 -17.26 12.42 -1.45
N GLU A 447 -16.96 11.93 -0.26
CA GLU A 447 -17.97 11.74 0.80
C GLU A 447 -18.61 13.06 1.22
N ALA A 448 -17.83 14.13 1.36
CA ALA A 448 -18.33 15.46 1.67
C ALA A 448 -19.24 16.02 0.55
N ALA A 449 -18.88 15.79 -0.71
CA ALA A 449 -19.70 16.19 -1.86
C ALA A 449 -21.04 15.43 -1.89
N LEU A 450 -21.01 14.12 -1.62
CA LEU A 450 -22.24 13.29 -1.57
C LEU A 450 -23.18 13.73 -0.45
N GLN A 451 -22.65 14.02 0.75
CA GLN A 451 -23.45 14.51 1.86
C GLN A 451 -24.11 15.85 1.53
N LYS A 452 -23.38 16.78 0.90
CA LYS A 452 -23.94 18.05 0.44
C LYS A 452 -25.01 17.87 -0.66
N ALA A 453 -24.78 16.97 -1.60
CA ALA A 453 -25.75 16.63 -2.63
C ALA A 453 -27.05 16.10 -1.99
N TYR A 454 -26.95 15.16 -1.04
CA TYR A 454 -28.09 14.61 -0.32
C TYR A 454 -28.87 15.69 0.43
N GLN A 455 -28.16 16.59 1.16
CA GLN A 455 -28.78 17.72 1.86
C GLN A 455 -29.54 18.63 0.90
N SER A 456 -28.94 18.95 -0.25
CA SER A 456 -29.54 19.84 -1.26
C SER A 456 -30.79 19.23 -1.87
N VAL A 457 -30.75 17.95 -2.26
CA VAL A 457 -31.84 17.26 -2.94
C VAL A 457 -33.03 16.99 -2.01
N HIS A 458 -32.74 16.55 -0.77
CA HIS A 458 -33.79 16.18 0.20
C HIS A 458 -34.15 17.30 1.19
N GLY A 459 -33.44 18.43 1.18
CA GLY A 459 -33.69 19.53 2.12
C GLY A 459 -33.40 19.16 3.57
N THR A 460 -32.42 18.31 3.82
CA THR A 460 -32.11 17.72 5.13
C THR A 460 -30.91 18.39 5.80
N GLY A 461 -30.71 18.11 7.10
CA GLY A 461 -29.57 18.59 7.87
C GLY A 461 -28.32 17.70 7.72
N GLU A 462 -27.18 18.20 8.21
CA GLU A 462 -25.89 17.52 8.16
C GLU A 462 -25.91 16.14 8.84
N GLN A 463 -26.53 16.05 10.01
CA GLN A 463 -26.60 14.79 10.77
C GLN A 463 -27.37 13.70 9.99
N GLU A 464 -28.40 14.06 9.28
CA GLU A 464 -29.19 13.13 8.48
C GLU A 464 -28.41 12.63 7.26
N ALA A 465 -27.70 13.54 6.58
CA ALA A 465 -26.81 13.17 5.48
C ALA A 465 -25.64 12.26 5.94
N GLN A 466 -25.08 12.48 7.12
CA GLN A 466 -24.08 11.59 7.71
C GLN A 466 -24.67 10.21 8.04
N ASN A 467 -25.90 10.15 8.57
CA ASN A 467 -26.59 8.90 8.84
C ASN A 467 -26.88 8.11 7.55
N TRP A 468 -27.35 8.80 6.51
CA TRP A 468 -27.56 8.23 5.20
C TRP A 468 -26.28 7.64 4.60
N LEU A 469 -25.17 8.36 4.62
CA LEU A 469 -23.90 7.86 4.10
C LEU A 469 -23.42 6.62 4.88
N ARG A 470 -23.54 6.63 6.21
CA ARG A 470 -23.26 5.45 7.05
C ARG A 470 -24.15 4.26 6.73
N HIS A 471 -25.43 4.49 6.42
CA HIS A 471 -26.35 3.46 5.98
C HIS A 471 -25.89 2.83 4.66
N LEU A 472 -25.50 3.61 3.66
CA LEU A 472 -24.97 3.11 2.39
C LEU A 472 -23.70 2.26 2.59
N GLN A 473 -22.80 2.68 3.48
CA GLN A 473 -21.61 1.91 3.83
C GLN A 473 -21.97 0.60 4.55
N GLY A 474 -22.86 0.66 5.54
CA GLY A 474 -23.28 -0.51 6.33
C GLY A 474 -24.06 -1.57 5.53
N THR A 475 -24.76 -1.16 4.48
CA THR A 475 -25.51 -2.06 3.59
C THR A 475 -24.73 -2.55 2.38
N GLY A 476 -23.50 -2.07 2.20
CA GLY A 476 -22.67 -2.40 1.04
C GLY A 476 -23.12 -1.73 -0.27
N MET A 477 -24.02 -0.74 -0.20
CA MET A 477 -24.38 0.09 -1.35
C MET A 477 -23.27 1.09 -1.69
N TYR A 478 -22.41 1.41 -0.76
CA TYR A 478 -21.20 2.19 -0.94
C TYR A 478 -19.98 1.38 -0.50
N THR A 479 -19.09 1.09 -1.43
CA THR A 479 -17.84 0.35 -1.18
C THR A 479 -16.62 1.15 -1.66
N LYS A 480 -15.51 0.97 -0.97
CA LYS A 480 -14.25 1.68 -1.24
C LYS A 480 -13.10 0.70 -1.44
N ASP A 481 -12.28 0.98 -2.44
CA ASP A 481 -10.97 0.38 -2.67
C ASP A 481 -9.94 1.53 -2.71
N VAL A 482 -9.40 1.88 -1.55
CA VAL A 482 -8.60 3.09 -1.38
C VAL A 482 -7.30 2.80 -0.65
N TRP A 483 -6.26 3.58 -0.99
CA TRP A 483 -4.93 3.49 -0.38
C TRP A 483 -4.47 4.85 0.12
N ALA A 484 -3.54 4.87 1.07
CA ALA A 484 -2.91 6.12 1.48
C ALA A 484 -2.10 6.70 0.32
N GLY A 485 -2.31 7.98 0.01
CA GLY A 485 -1.55 8.69 -1.02
C GLY A 485 -0.03 8.66 -0.71
N ILE A 486 0.81 8.62 -1.75
CA ILE A 486 2.27 8.66 -1.67
C ILE A 486 2.74 10.10 -1.51
#